data_0e039459b154d47812fc9782049dfa19
#
_entry.id   0e039459b154d47812fc9782049dfa19
#
_cell.length_a   1.000
_cell.length_b   1.000
_cell.length_c   1.000
_cell.angle_alpha   90.00
_cell.angle_beta   90.00
_cell.angle_gamma   90.00
#
_symmetry.space_group_name_H-M   'P 1'
#
loop_
_entity.id
_entity.type
_entity.pdbx_description
1 polymer ?
#
loop_
_entity_poly.entity_id
_entity_poly.type
_entity_poly.pdbx_seq_one_letter_code
_entity_poly.pdbx_strand_id
1 'polypeptide(L)'
;MADKIKLHTIERVKKIRAWESKNEYKEAKDLKGFKLYKNYFVPESIAKTSKTLLSFGVGGNVGFEKELAWDNMDIQAELYDPTPRSVALIHAIIRGSSRQKIRNESDPFRGDQNMSISKRLRFNPVAYAEVNGTLPFYYDPEREPDKTDVNGKKRDKEEIAKNQEQSFSLVKRQDHFESVDVEAKNLETIMRELDMSSVDMLKADIEGLWWEFGNEVLDKKIDCKFLAMEFELNFEKD
;
A
#
# COMPACT_ATOMS: atom_id res chain seq x y z
N MET A 1 -1.34 -30.19 0.70
CA MET A 1 -1.50 -29.00 1.58
C MET A 1 -2.03 -27.80 0.82
N ALA A 2 -1.51 -27.51 -0.38
CA ALA A 2 -1.99 -26.42 -1.26
C ALA A 2 -3.49 -26.46 -1.58
N ASP A 3 -4.04 -27.64 -1.91
CA ASP A 3 -5.46 -27.77 -2.27
C ASP A 3 -6.44 -27.49 -1.11
N LYS A 4 -6.05 -27.79 0.12
CA LYS A 4 -6.85 -27.46 1.30
C LYS A 4 -6.91 -25.96 1.56
N ILE A 5 -5.80 -25.26 1.32
CA ILE A 5 -5.72 -23.79 1.49
C ILE A 5 -6.59 -23.14 0.40
N LYS A 6 -6.48 -23.59 -0.85
CA LYS A 6 -7.30 -23.08 -1.97
C LYS A 6 -8.80 -23.25 -1.71
N LEU A 7 -9.24 -24.38 -1.16
CA LEU A 7 -10.65 -24.65 -0.84
C LEU A 7 -11.18 -23.77 0.28
N HIS A 8 -10.39 -23.56 1.34
CA HIS A 8 -10.76 -22.69 2.46
C HIS A 8 -10.89 -21.21 2.04
N THR A 9 -10.02 -20.77 1.14
CA THR A 9 -10.05 -19.40 0.60
C THR A 9 -11.32 -19.17 -0.21
N ILE A 10 -11.69 -20.10 -1.11
CA ILE A 10 -12.91 -20.02 -1.92
C ILE A 10 -14.18 -19.96 -1.06
N GLU A 11 -14.27 -20.78 -0.02
CA GLU A 11 -15.44 -20.75 0.87
C GLU A 11 -15.57 -19.45 1.66
N ARG A 12 -14.45 -18.89 2.13
CA ARG A 12 -14.45 -17.60 2.84
C ARG A 12 -14.85 -16.46 1.93
N VAL A 13 -14.34 -16.42 0.72
CA VAL A 13 -14.73 -15.42 -0.27
C VAL A 13 -16.20 -15.49 -0.62
N LYS A 14 -16.75 -16.71 -0.80
CA LYS A 14 -18.20 -16.88 -0.98
C LYS A 14 -19.00 -16.31 0.20
N LYS A 15 -18.50 -16.49 1.42
CA LYS A 15 -19.13 -15.92 2.63
C LYS A 15 -19.05 -14.40 2.67
N ILE A 16 -17.90 -13.82 2.32
CA ILE A 16 -17.72 -12.36 2.23
C ILE A 16 -18.64 -11.78 1.16
N ARG A 17 -18.65 -12.32 -0.05
CA ARG A 17 -19.56 -11.88 -1.13
C ARG A 17 -21.04 -12.05 -0.77
N ALA A 18 -21.41 -13.13 -0.07
CA ALA A 18 -22.77 -13.33 0.40
C ALA A 18 -23.14 -12.35 1.53
N TRP A 19 -22.15 -11.89 2.31
CA TRP A 19 -22.33 -10.85 3.31
C TRP A 19 -22.45 -9.48 2.63
N GLU A 20 -21.58 -9.15 1.69
CA GLU A 20 -21.63 -7.91 0.91
C GLU A 20 -22.94 -7.73 0.16
N SER A 21 -23.46 -8.81 -0.46
CA SER A 21 -24.74 -8.75 -1.19
C SER A 21 -25.96 -8.55 -0.30
N LYS A 22 -25.85 -8.82 1.00
CA LYS A 22 -26.95 -8.69 1.99
C LYS A 22 -26.93 -7.37 2.75
N ASN A 23 -25.76 -6.72 2.77
CA ASN A 23 -25.59 -5.47 3.48
C ASN A 23 -25.46 -4.37 2.43
N GLU A 24 -26.48 -3.54 2.29
CA GLU A 24 -26.32 -2.29 1.57
C GLU A 24 -25.13 -1.54 2.19
N TYR A 25 -24.12 -1.26 1.38
CA TYR A 25 -23.05 -0.36 1.77
C TYR A 25 -23.69 0.98 2.14
N LYS A 26 -23.96 1.22 3.40
CA LYS A 26 -24.16 2.57 3.88
C LYS A 26 -22.88 3.30 3.53
N GLU A 27 -22.99 4.34 2.72
CA GLU A 27 -21.82 5.15 2.37
C GLU A 27 -21.08 5.45 3.65
N ALA A 28 -19.82 5.01 3.70
CA ALA A 28 -19.00 5.10 4.91
C ALA A 28 -18.77 6.55 5.40
N LYS A 29 -19.23 7.54 4.66
CA LYS A 29 -19.32 8.96 5.06
C LYS A 29 -20.05 9.20 6.39
N ASP A 30 -20.92 8.25 6.80
CA ASP A 30 -21.72 8.36 8.00
C ASP A 30 -21.20 7.55 9.19
N LEU A 31 -20.00 6.98 9.12
CA LEU A 31 -19.38 6.27 10.24
C LEU A 31 -18.93 7.28 11.29
N LYS A 32 -19.79 7.53 12.27
CA LYS A 32 -19.48 8.42 13.40
C LYS A 32 -18.21 7.94 14.11
N GLY A 33 -17.24 8.84 14.29
CA GLY A 33 -15.96 8.53 14.94
C GLY A 33 -14.88 7.94 14.02
N PHE A 34 -15.15 7.89 12.71
CA PHE A 34 -14.16 7.52 11.70
C PHE A 34 -13.89 8.68 10.76
N LYS A 35 -12.67 8.77 10.26
CA LYS A 35 -12.28 9.70 9.21
C LYS A 35 -11.72 8.92 8.02
N LEU A 36 -12.08 9.36 6.82
CA LEU A 36 -11.54 8.81 5.58
C LEU A 36 -10.20 9.49 5.27
N TYR A 37 -9.15 8.67 5.16
CA TYR A 37 -7.84 9.05 4.69
C TYR A 37 -7.61 8.35 3.36
N LYS A 38 -7.63 9.10 2.28
CA LYS A 38 -7.61 8.56 0.90
C LYS A 38 -8.74 7.53 0.71
N ASN A 39 -8.43 6.24 0.76
CA ASN A 39 -9.39 5.14 0.56
C ASN A 39 -9.64 4.32 1.85
N TYR A 40 -9.07 4.72 2.99
CA TYR A 40 -9.12 3.96 4.22
C TYR A 40 -9.86 4.72 5.33
N PHE A 41 -10.83 4.05 5.96
CA PHE A 41 -11.49 4.57 7.15
C PHE A 41 -10.70 4.22 8.40
N VAL A 42 -10.27 5.24 9.12
CA VAL A 42 -9.51 5.09 10.36
C VAL A 42 -10.33 5.68 11.51
N PRO A 43 -10.46 4.99 12.67
CA PRO A 43 -11.05 5.59 13.84
C PRO A 43 -10.29 6.87 14.21
N GLU A 44 -11.00 7.97 14.42
CA GLU A 44 -10.37 9.28 14.70
C GLU A 44 -9.47 9.24 15.93
N SER A 45 -9.85 8.47 16.97
CA SER A 45 -9.03 8.29 18.16
C SER A 45 -7.68 7.65 17.84
N ILE A 46 -7.67 6.63 16.97
CA ILE A 46 -6.44 5.97 16.52
C ILE A 46 -5.60 6.93 15.68
N ALA A 47 -6.22 7.57 14.68
CA ALA A 47 -5.51 8.53 13.83
C ALA A 47 -4.81 9.64 14.61
N LYS A 48 -5.46 10.17 15.64
CA LYS A 48 -4.93 11.27 16.46
C LYS A 48 -3.87 10.87 17.50
N THR A 49 -3.88 9.62 17.94
CA THR A 49 -3.00 9.17 19.05
C THR A 49 -1.88 8.24 18.62
N SER A 50 -1.89 7.75 17.38
CA SER A 50 -0.86 6.87 16.85
C SER A 50 0.46 7.61 16.66
N LYS A 51 1.57 6.95 17.01
CA LYS A 51 2.93 7.46 16.83
C LYS A 51 3.69 6.74 15.74
N THR A 52 3.29 5.50 15.43
CA THR A 52 3.97 4.65 14.48
C THR A 52 3.01 4.10 13.42
N LEU A 53 3.46 4.12 12.16
CA LEU A 53 2.79 3.52 11.02
C LEU A 53 3.81 2.72 10.21
N LEU A 54 3.53 1.44 9.94
CA LEU A 54 4.17 0.68 8.88
C LEU A 54 3.18 0.55 7.73
N SER A 55 3.57 1.03 6.55
CA SER A 55 2.72 1.04 5.35
C SER A 55 3.40 0.28 4.23
N PHE A 56 2.78 -0.82 3.80
CA PHE A 56 3.27 -1.72 2.77
C PHE A 56 2.48 -1.54 1.47
N GLY A 57 3.17 -1.58 0.32
CA GLY A 57 2.56 -1.40 -0.99
C GLY A 57 2.06 0.02 -1.21
N VAL A 58 2.91 1.00 -0.95
CA VAL A 58 2.51 2.42 -1.10
C VAL A 58 2.37 2.84 -2.57
N GLY A 59 2.89 2.06 -3.49
CA GLY A 59 2.81 2.36 -4.91
C GLY A 59 3.42 3.73 -5.25
N GLY A 60 2.85 4.39 -6.23
CA GLY A 60 3.17 5.77 -6.56
C GLY A 60 2.37 6.82 -5.78
N ASN A 61 1.60 6.42 -4.76
CA ASN A 61 0.63 7.29 -4.10
C ASN A 61 0.72 7.19 -2.57
N VAL A 62 1.33 8.16 -1.97
CA VAL A 62 1.46 8.30 -0.51
C VAL A 62 0.36 9.20 0.10
N GLY A 63 -0.82 9.22 -0.54
CA GLY A 63 -1.92 10.10 -0.10
C GLY A 63 -2.41 9.78 1.30
N PHE A 64 -2.60 8.50 1.62
CA PHE A 64 -3.02 8.04 2.94
C PHE A 64 -2.03 8.48 4.03
N GLU A 65 -0.76 8.20 3.83
CA GLU A 65 0.30 8.49 4.80
C GLU A 65 0.48 10.00 5.01
N LYS A 66 0.35 10.78 3.93
CA LYS A 66 0.41 12.24 3.98
C LYS A 66 -0.77 12.86 4.73
N GLU A 67 -1.99 12.45 4.39
CA GLU A 67 -3.19 12.97 5.06
C GLU A 67 -3.18 12.62 6.54
N LEU A 68 -2.77 11.40 6.90
CA LEU A 68 -2.62 11.00 8.29
C LEU A 68 -1.54 11.79 9.00
N ALA A 69 -0.37 11.97 8.38
CA ALA A 69 0.72 12.77 8.92
C ALA A 69 0.39 14.26 9.01
N TRP A 70 -0.55 14.74 8.22
CA TRP A 70 -1.08 16.11 8.33
C TRP A 70 -1.94 16.28 9.57
N ASP A 71 -2.82 15.33 9.82
CA ASP A 71 -3.74 15.38 10.96
C ASP A 71 -3.05 15.04 12.30
N ASN A 72 -1.97 14.30 12.25
CA ASN A 72 -1.22 13.86 13.41
C ASN A 72 0.28 14.19 13.26
N MET A 73 0.71 15.21 13.99
CA MET A 73 2.09 15.73 13.91
C MET A 73 3.11 14.81 14.59
N ASP A 74 2.67 13.85 15.41
CA ASP A 74 3.55 12.95 16.17
C ASP A 74 3.84 11.63 15.45
N ILE A 75 3.08 11.33 14.37
CA ILE A 75 3.22 10.06 13.67
C ILE A 75 4.53 10.00 12.88
N GLN A 76 5.23 8.86 13.00
CA GLN A 76 6.37 8.47 12.17
C GLN A 76 5.93 7.30 11.31
N ALA A 77 6.15 7.37 10.00
CA ALA A 77 5.72 6.35 9.06
C ALA A 77 6.90 5.77 8.30
N GLU A 78 7.01 4.46 8.32
CA GLU A 78 7.92 3.67 7.50
C GLU A 78 7.12 3.10 6.32
N LEU A 79 7.54 3.43 5.12
CA LEU A 79 6.87 3.14 3.86
C LEU A 79 7.65 2.09 3.09
N TYR A 80 7.00 1.01 2.70
CA TYR A 80 7.63 -0.14 2.05
C TYR A 80 7.04 -0.36 0.66
N ASP A 81 7.90 -0.28 -0.36
CA ASP A 81 7.54 -0.60 -1.73
C ASP A 81 8.78 -0.73 -2.61
N PRO A 82 9.06 -1.87 -3.22
CA PRO A 82 10.25 -2.07 -4.03
C PRO A 82 10.06 -1.66 -5.51
N THR A 83 8.85 -1.25 -5.92
CA THR A 83 8.61 -0.95 -7.32
C THR A 83 9.49 0.20 -7.81
N PRO A 84 10.10 0.09 -9.00
CA PRO A 84 11.01 1.12 -9.51
C PRO A 84 10.36 2.52 -9.57
N ARG A 85 9.07 2.58 -9.88
CA ARG A 85 8.31 3.82 -9.90
C ARG A 85 8.16 4.43 -8.51
N SER A 86 7.82 3.61 -7.51
CA SER A 86 7.69 4.07 -6.13
C SER A 86 9.02 4.60 -5.61
N VAL A 87 10.12 3.89 -5.90
CA VAL A 87 11.48 4.34 -5.55
C VAL A 87 11.77 5.72 -6.13
N ALA A 88 11.52 5.93 -7.43
CA ALA A 88 11.78 7.21 -8.08
C ALA A 88 10.87 8.34 -7.54
N LEU A 89 9.58 8.09 -7.42
CA LEU A 89 8.58 9.08 -7.05
C LEU A 89 8.69 9.50 -5.58
N ILE A 90 8.78 8.52 -4.68
CA ILE A 90 8.75 8.78 -3.23
C ILE A 90 10.03 9.48 -2.79
N HIS A 91 11.18 9.11 -3.33
CA HIS A 91 12.41 9.87 -3.11
C HIS A 91 12.28 11.34 -3.55
N ALA A 92 11.60 11.61 -4.67
CA ALA A 92 11.35 12.97 -5.11
C ALA A 92 10.39 13.71 -4.16
N ILE A 93 9.34 13.04 -3.67
CA ILE A 93 8.38 13.61 -2.71
C ILE A 93 9.06 13.92 -1.37
N ILE A 94 9.83 12.97 -0.82
CA ILE A 94 10.51 13.12 0.47
C ILE A 94 11.59 14.19 0.39
N ARG A 95 12.34 14.30 -0.72
CA ARG A 95 13.37 15.33 -0.92
C ARG A 95 12.80 16.72 -1.19
N GLY A 96 11.49 16.87 -1.28
CA GLY A 96 10.85 18.16 -1.61
C GLY A 96 11.14 18.64 -3.04
N SER A 97 11.77 17.79 -3.87
CA SER A 97 12.19 18.14 -5.24
C SER A 97 11.12 17.85 -6.28
N SER A 98 9.93 17.39 -5.88
CA SER A 98 8.88 17.16 -6.86
C SER A 98 8.38 18.50 -7.40
N ARG A 99 8.93 18.90 -8.55
CA ARG A 99 8.38 19.95 -9.41
C ARG A 99 7.06 19.52 -10.06
N GLN A 100 6.41 18.50 -9.56
CA GLN A 100 5.04 18.26 -9.93
C GLN A 100 4.23 19.45 -9.39
N LYS A 101 4.04 20.43 -10.27
CA LYS A 101 2.92 21.35 -10.19
C LYS A 101 1.65 20.49 -10.22
N ILE A 102 1.25 19.99 -9.04
CA ILE A 102 -0.11 19.56 -8.83
C ILE A 102 -0.91 20.86 -9.02
N ARG A 103 -1.47 21.00 -10.21
CA ARG A 103 -2.19 22.21 -10.69
C ARG A 103 -3.55 22.39 -10.04
N ASN A 104 -3.79 21.83 -8.88
CA ASN A 104 -5.02 22.10 -8.14
C ASN A 104 -4.70 23.12 -7.06
N GLU A 105 -5.26 24.32 -7.24
CA GLU A 105 -5.18 25.45 -6.30
C GLU A 105 -5.72 25.13 -4.90
N SER A 106 -6.36 23.98 -4.73
CA SER A 106 -6.92 23.46 -3.49
C SER A 106 -6.05 22.41 -2.76
N ASP A 107 -4.77 22.20 -3.16
CA ASP A 107 -3.90 21.28 -2.45
C ASP A 107 -3.50 21.88 -1.09
N PRO A 108 -3.99 21.34 0.03
CA PRO A 108 -3.67 21.83 1.37
C PRO A 108 -2.19 21.66 1.74
N PHE A 109 -1.40 20.96 0.92
CA PHE A 109 0.00 20.62 1.17
C PHE A 109 1.00 21.62 0.56
N ARG A 110 0.60 22.85 0.27
CA ARG A 110 1.52 23.91 -0.20
C ARG A 110 2.35 24.49 0.95
N GLY A 111 3.68 24.55 0.74
CA GLY A 111 4.59 25.36 1.56
C GLY A 111 5.44 24.59 2.59
N ASP A 112 5.92 25.28 3.62
CA ASP A 112 6.86 24.77 4.64
C ASP A 112 6.34 23.53 5.41
N GLN A 113 5.04 23.32 5.43
CA GLN A 113 4.41 22.16 6.03
C GLN A 113 4.77 20.84 5.31
N ASN A 114 5.04 20.87 4.01
CA ASN A 114 5.55 19.69 3.27
C ASN A 114 6.90 19.19 3.80
N MET A 115 7.76 20.10 4.24
CA MET A 115 9.06 19.73 4.83
C MET A 115 8.91 19.03 6.18
N SER A 116 7.93 19.44 6.99
CA SER A 116 7.63 18.79 8.27
C SER A 116 7.10 17.37 8.08
N ILE A 117 6.21 17.16 7.11
CA ILE A 117 5.67 15.84 6.78
C ILE A 117 6.77 14.94 6.21
N SER A 118 7.57 15.42 5.28
CA SER A 118 8.62 14.63 4.62
C SER A 118 9.68 14.09 5.60
N LYS A 119 9.93 14.77 6.71
CA LYS A 119 10.85 14.31 7.77
C LYS A 119 10.29 13.13 8.58
N ARG A 120 8.99 12.92 8.54
CA ARG A 120 8.28 11.89 9.30
C ARG A 120 7.92 10.67 8.46
N LEU A 121 8.16 10.74 7.16
CA LEU A 121 7.97 9.64 6.23
C LEU A 121 9.32 9.11 5.78
N ARG A 122 9.63 7.85 6.07
CA ARG A 122 10.82 7.16 5.58
C ARG A 122 10.43 6.13 4.55
N PHE A 123 11.17 6.03 3.49
CA PHE A 123 10.91 5.10 2.41
C PHE A 123 11.96 4.00 2.33
N ASN A 124 11.48 2.77 2.26
CA ASN A 124 12.27 1.55 2.22
C ASN A 124 11.91 0.79 0.93
N PRO A 125 12.84 0.60 -0.01
CA PRO A 125 12.60 -0.13 -1.25
C PRO A 125 12.64 -1.66 -1.02
N VAL A 126 11.79 -2.14 -0.14
CA VAL A 126 11.71 -3.54 0.33
C VAL A 126 10.28 -4.03 0.17
N ALA A 127 10.11 -5.25 -0.36
CA ALA A 127 8.83 -5.94 -0.39
C ALA A 127 8.50 -6.57 0.97
N TYR A 128 7.22 -6.69 1.27
CA TYR A 128 6.78 -7.63 2.28
C TYR A 128 6.75 -9.05 1.69
N ALA A 129 7.25 -10.03 2.42
CA ALA A 129 7.10 -11.46 2.14
C ALA A 129 7.15 -12.28 3.43
N GLU A 130 6.63 -13.51 3.43
CA GLU A 130 6.75 -14.43 4.57
C GLU A 130 8.20 -14.84 4.88
N VAL A 131 9.08 -14.74 3.88
CA VAL A 131 10.49 -15.11 3.99
C VAL A 131 11.40 -13.92 3.66
N ASN A 132 12.55 -13.88 4.32
CA ASN A 132 13.55 -12.85 4.05
C ASN A 132 14.47 -13.29 2.91
N GLY A 133 14.88 -12.33 2.07
CA GLY A 133 15.85 -12.59 1.00
C GLY A 133 15.62 -11.75 -0.23
N THR A 134 16.24 -12.16 -1.32
CA THR A 134 16.00 -11.59 -2.65
C THR A 134 14.96 -12.47 -3.35
N LEU A 135 13.84 -11.89 -3.74
CA LEU A 135 12.73 -12.60 -4.36
C LEU A 135 12.36 -11.97 -5.70
N PRO A 136 11.86 -12.78 -6.66
CA PRO A 136 11.31 -12.26 -7.91
C PRO A 136 10.02 -11.50 -7.66
N PHE A 137 9.94 -10.28 -8.18
CA PHE A 137 8.78 -9.41 -8.11
C PHE A 137 8.21 -9.26 -9.51
N TYR A 138 7.04 -9.86 -9.73
CA TYR A 138 6.45 -10.07 -11.05
C TYR A 138 5.62 -8.88 -11.51
N TYR A 139 5.65 -8.61 -12.81
CA TYR A 139 4.83 -7.59 -13.46
C TYR A 139 4.39 -8.09 -14.85
N ASP A 140 3.31 -7.51 -15.35
CA ASP A 140 2.80 -7.78 -16.68
C ASP A 140 3.45 -6.82 -17.70
N PRO A 141 4.36 -7.28 -18.56
CA PRO A 141 5.01 -6.42 -19.55
C PRO A 141 4.06 -6.00 -20.67
N GLU A 142 2.95 -6.71 -20.86
CA GLU A 142 1.96 -6.43 -21.90
C GLU A 142 0.87 -5.47 -21.42
N ARG A 143 0.78 -5.21 -20.12
CA ARG A 143 -0.18 -4.25 -19.57
C ARG A 143 0.09 -2.89 -20.19
N GLU A 144 -0.81 -2.48 -21.09
CA GLU A 144 -0.69 -1.17 -21.73
C GLU A 144 -0.70 -0.07 -20.68
N PRO A 145 0.37 0.71 -20.60
CA PRO A 145 0.37 1.88 -19.73
C PRO A 145 -0.68 2.87 -20.23
N ASP A 146 -1.18 3.69 -19.31
CA ASP A 146 -2.10 4.77 -19.67
C ASP A 146 -1.46 5.66 -20.73
N LYS A 147 -1.91 5.52 -21.98
CA LYS A 147 -1.31 6.14 -23.17
C LYS A 147 -1.57 7.64 -23.22
N THR A 148 -2.42 8.14 -22.35
CA THR A 148 -2.81 9.54 -22.30
C THR A 148 -2.45 10.18 -20.96
N ASP A 149 -2.09 11.46 -21.00
CA ASP A 149 -1.98 12.26 -19.80
C ASP A 149 -3.36 12.67 -19.27
N VAL A 150 -3.39 13.34 -18.12
CA VAL A 150 -4.64 13.86 -17.51
C VAL A 150 -5.43 14.84 -18.39
N ASN A 151 -4.85 15.31 -19.50
CA ASN A 151 -5.46 16.19 -20.48
C ASN A 151 -5.86 15.45 -21.77
N GLY A 152 -5.74 14.11 -21.80
CA GLY A 152 -6.03 13.29 -22.98
C GLY A 152 -4.96 13.34 -24.08
N LYS A 153 -3.78 13.93 -23.84
CA LYS A 153 -2.67 13.96 -24.79
C LYS A 153 -1.92 12.63 -24.74
N LYS A 154 -1.64 12.06 -25.92
CA LYS A 154 -0.80 10.84 -26.01
C LYS A 154 0.58 11.10 -25.45
N ARG A 155 1.02 10.23 -24.53
CA ARG A 155 2.38 10.22 -24.01
C ARG A 155 3.33 9.56 -25.00
N ASP A 156 4.60 9.95 -25.02
CA ASP A 156 5.60 9.22 -25.79
C ASP A 156 6.00 7.91 -25.10
N LYS A 157 6.69 7.02 -25.82
CA LYS A 157 7.04 5.68 -25.31
C LYS A 157 7.95 5.72 -24.08
N GLU A 158 8.84 6.71 -23.98
CA GLU A 158 9.73 6.85 -22.81
C GLU A 158 8.96 7.38 -21.59
N GLU A 159 8.04 8.30 -21.81
CA GLU A 159 7.17 8.84 -20.78
C GLU A 159 6.19 7.79 -20.29
N ILE A 160 5.69 6.94 -21.20
CA ILE A 160 4.87 5.76 -20.91
C ILE A 160 5.66 4.77 -20.05
N ALA A 161 6.90 4.41 -20.42
CA ALA A 161 7.72 3.48 -19.66
C ALA A 161 8.04 3.96 -18.24
N LYS A 162 8.24 5.27 -18.06
CA LYS A 162 8.47 5.89 -16.74
C LYS A 162 7.21 6.02 -15.90
N ASN A 163 6.03 6.04 -16.52
CA ASN A 163 4.74 6.25 -15.86
C ASN A 163 3.87 4.98 -15.85
N GLN A 164 4.43 3.81 -16.19
CA GLN A 164 3.70 2.56 -16.09
C GLN A 164 3.21 2.35 -14.65
N GLU A 165 1.91 2.45 -14.45
CA GLU A 165 1.23 1.92 -13.26
C GLU A 165 1.14 0.41 -13.43
N GLN A 166 2.25 -0.27 -13.22
CA GLN A 166 2.27 -1.72 -13.18
C GLN A 166 1.98 -2.14 -11.75
N SER A 167 0.98 -2.98 -11.60
CA SER A 167 0.81 -3.73 -10.37
C SER A 167 1.92 -4.78 -10.33
N PHE A 168 2.82 -4.65 -9.38
CA PHE A 168 3.85 -5.63 -9.11
C PHE A 168 3.40 -6.53 -7.96
N SER A 169 3.74 -7.80 -8.04
CA SER A 169 3.40 -8.79 -7.01
C SER A 169 4.50 -9.82 -6.84
N LEU A 170 4.68 -10.35 -5.62
CA LEU A 170 5.49 -11.55 -5.41
C LEU A 170 4.79 -12.83 -5.89
N VAL A 171 3.51 -12.74 -6.25
CA VAL A 171 2.74 -13.85 -6.82
C VAL A 171 2.73 -13.76 -8.33
N LYS A 172 3.30 -14.76 -8.99
CA LYS A 172 3.23 -14.89 -10.46
C LYS A 172 1.80 -15.28 -10.86
N ARG A 173 1.07 -14.35 -11.48
CA ARG A 173 -0.33 -14.53 -11.84
C ARG A 173 -0.52 -15.22 -13.20
N GLN A 174 0.39 -15.00 -14.15
CA GLN A 174 0.33 -15.56 -15.51
C GLN A 174 1.72 -15.90 -16.02
N ASP A 175 1.81 -16.82 -17.00
CA ASP A 175 3.08 -17.34 -17.49
C ASP A 175 3.94 -16.29 -18.20
N HIS A 176 3.32 -15.32 -18.88
CA HIS A 176 4.02 -14.25 -19.60
C HIS A 176 4.57 -13.13 -18.68
N PHE A 177 4.27 -13.18 -17.37
CA PHE A 177 4.79 -12.18 -16.44
C PHE A 177 6.30 -12.26 -16.33
N GLU A 178 6.94 -11.12 -16.44
CA GLU A 178 8.37 -10.93 -16.18
C GLU A 178 8.60 -10.59 -14.71
N SER A 179 9.85 -10.64 -14.28
CA SER A 179 10.20 -10.30 -12.90
C SER A 179 11.47 -9.49 -12.80
N VAL A 180 11.57 -8.74 -11.71
CA VAL A 180 12.80 -8.12 -11.22
C VAL A 180 13.08 -8.64 -9.81
N ASP A 181 14.34 -8.81 -9.48
CA ASP A 181 14.72 -9.24 -8.13
C ASP A 181 14.66 -8.04 -7.17
N VAL A 182 13.99 -8.25 -6.05
CA VAL A 182 13.86 -7.25 -4.98
C VAL A 182 14.21 -7.82 -3.63
N GLU A 183 14.70 -6.97 -2.72
CA GLU A 183 14.80 -7.33 -1.31
C GLU A 183 13.41 -7.50 -0.72
N ALA A 184 13.22 -8.60 0.03
CA ALA A 184 11.97 -8.90 0.70
C ALA A 184 12.20 -9.27 2.16
N LYS A 185 11.30 -8.84 3.04
CA LYS A 185 11.36 -9.11 4.47
C LYS A 185 9.98 -9.41 5.03
N ASN A 186 9.93 -10.28 6.03
CA ASN A 186 8.72 -10.49 6.82
C ASN A 186 8.55 -9.38 7.88
N LEU A 187 7.36 -9.26 8.40
CA LEU A 187 7.00 -8.20 9.35
C LEU A 187 7.82 -8.27 10.64
N GLU A 188 8.06 -9.48 11.15
CA GLU A 188 8.88 -9.69 12.36
C GLU A 188 10.31 -9.16 12.17
N THR A 189 10.92 -9.41 11.02
CA THR A 189 12.27 -8.90 10.72
C THR A 189 12.28 -7.37 10.60
N ILE A 190 11.28 -6.80 9.93
CA ILE A 190 11.15 -5.35 9.79
C ILE A 190 11.00 -4.70 11.17
N MET A 191 10.11 -5.20 12.02
CA MET A 191 9.91 -4.66 13.37
C MET A 191 11.18 -4.77 14.21
N ARG A 192 11.90 -5.89 14.12
CA ARG A 192 13.18 -6.08 14.82
C ARG A 192 14.24 -5.09 14.34
N GLU A 193 14.38 -4.84 13.05
CA GLU A 193 15.32 -3.87 12.49
C GLU A 193 15.01 -2.43 12.90
N LEU A 194 13.74 -2.13 13.15
CA LEU A 194 13.28 -0.84 13.66
C LEU A 194 13.30 -0.73 15.19
N ASP A 195 13.74 -1.80 15.90
CA ASP A 195 13.69 -1.90 17.37
C ASP A 195 12.26 -1.66 17.92
N MET A 196 11.26 -2.20 17.23
CA MET A 196 9.84 -2.07 17.56
C MET A 196 9.29 -3.37 18.17
N SER A 197 8.73 -3.29 19.37
CA SER A 197 7.97 -4.39 19.99
C SER A 197 6.45 -4.30 19.70
N SER A 198 5.98 -3.13 19.30
CA SER A 198 4.59 -2.85 18.91
C SER A 198 4.54 -1.78 17.83
N VAL A 199 3.43 -1.70 17.12
CA VAL A 199 3.16 -0.67 16.12
C VAL A 199 1.74 -0.16 16.30
N ASP A 200 1.52 1.16 16.20
CA ASP A 200 0.17 1.67 16.37
C ASP A 200 -0.73 1.34 15.16
N MET A 201 -0.19 1.48 13.96
CA MET A 201 -0.94 1.26 12.73
C MET A 201 -0.14 0.44 11.71
N LEU A 202 -0.82 -0.54 11.11
CA LEU A 202 -0.36 -1.29 9.94
C LEU A 202 -1.28 -0.99 8.76
N LYS A 203 -0.70 -0.70 7.60
CA LYS A 203 -1.41 -0.68 6.32
C LYS A 203 -0.74 -1.65 5.35
N ALA A 204 -1.53 -2.50 4.71
CA ALA A 204 -1.06 -3.41 3.69
C ALA A 204 -1.96 -3.37 2.45
N ASP A 205 -1.35 -2.94 1.35
CA ASP A 205 -1.92 -2.92 -0.01
C ASP A 205 -0.90 -3.63 -0.89
N ILE A 206 -0.81 -4.94 -0.69
CA ILE A 206 0.24 -5.81 -1.20
C ILE A 206 -0.38 -6.89 -2.07
N GLU A 207 -0.37 -6.65 -3.34
CA GLU A 207 -0.93 -7.46 -4.41
C GLU A 207 -0.71 -8.97 -4.19
N GLY A 208 -1.79 -9.69 -3.79
CA GLY A 208 -1.80 -11.15 -3.64
C GLY A 208 -1.28 -11.73 -2.33
N LEU A 209 -0.66 -10.95 -1.44
CA LEU A 209 -0.10 -11.43 -0.16
C LEU A 209 -0.87 -10.96 1.09
N TRP A 210 -2.05 -10.40 0.90
CA TRP A 210 -2.86 -9.90 2.02
C TRP A 210 -3.22 -10.99 3.05
N TRP A 211 -3.36 -12.25 2.61
CA TRP A 211 -3.68 -13.38 3.48
C TRP A 211 -2.49 -13.76 4.37
N GLU A 212 -1.31 -13.87 3.77
CA GLU A 212 -0.05 -14.19 4.44
C GLU A 212 0.29 -13.10 5.46
N PHE A 213 0.12 -11.83 5.07
CA PHE A 213 0.33 -10.69 5.96
C PHE A 213 -0.61 -10.74 7.18
N GLY A 214 -1.91 -10.95 6.94
CA GLY A 214 -2.89 -11.05 8.01
C GLY A 214 -2.62 -12.21 8.95
N ASN A 215 -2.22 -13.37 8.42
CA ASN A 215 -1.84 -14.51 9.24
C ASN A 215 -0.57 -14.25 10.06
N GLU A 216 0.45 -13.61 9.48
CA GLU A 216 1.65 -13.26 10.26
C GLU A 216 1.31 -12.34 11.44
N VAL A 217 0.47 -11.33 11.22
CA VAL A 217 0.01 -10.44 12.30
C VAL A 217 -0.69 -11.23 13.41
N LEU A 218 -1.55 -12.19 13.06
CA LEU A 218 -2.31 -12.97 14.03
C LEU A 218 -1.45 -14.05 14.72
N ASP A 219 -0.69 -14.82 13.95
CA ASP A 219 0.08 -15.97 14.46
C ASP A 219 1.26 -15.52 15.33
N LYS A 220 1.92 -14.44 14.94
CA LYS A 220 3.00 -13.81 15.69
C LYS A 220 2.50 -12.90 16.80
N LYS A 221 1.18 -12.70 16.89
CA LYS A 221 0.55 -11.80 17.87
C LYS A 221 1.17 -10.41 17.86
N ILE A 222 1.37 -9.88 16.66
CA ILE A 222 1.90 -8.53 16.49
C ILE A 222 0.98 -7.54 17.22
N ASP A 223 1.54 -6.82 18.18
CA ASP A 223 0.81 -5.81 18.94
C ASP A 223 0.60 -4.58 18.06
N CYS A 224 -0.61 -4.46 17.48
CA CYS A 224 -1.03 -3.31 16.69
C CYS A 224 -2.43 -2.86 17.11
N LYS A 225 -2.64 -1.53 17.13
CA LYS A 225 -3.93 -0.93 17.48
C LYS A 225 -4.91 -0.91 16.31
N PHE A 226 -4.39 -0.85 15.08
CA PHE A 226 -5.20 -0.75 13.88
C PHE A 226 -4.50 -1.39 12.68
N LEU A 227 -5.24 -2.20 11.94
CA LEU A 227 -4.81 -2.84 10.72
C LEU A 227 -5.76 -2.46 9.58
N ALA A 228 -5.21 -1.80 8.54
CA ALA A 228 -5.89 -1.55 7.28
C ALA A 228 -5.30 -2.46 6.19
N MET A 229 -6.13 -3.26 5.53
CA MET A 229 -5.68 -4.11 4.43
C MET A 229 -6.59 -3.96 3.22
N GLU A 230 -6.01 -3.98 2.03
CA GLU A 230 -6.74 -4.17 0.79
C GLU A 230 -6.86 -5.66 0.49
N PHE A 231 -8.09 -6.11 0.22
CA PHE A 231 -8.38 -7.49 -0.11
C PHE A 231 -8.62 -7.60 -1.62
N GLU A 232 -7.69 -8.19 -2.31
CA GLU A 232 -7.88 -8.51 -3.72
C GLU A 232 -8.57 -9.86 -3.88
N LEU A 233 -9.76 -9.82 -4.44
CA LEU A 233 -10.54 -11.02 -4.75
C LEU A 233 -10.35 -11.43 -6.23
N ASN A 234 -9.14 -11.31 -6.74
CA ASN A 234 -8.82 -11.75 -8.10
C ASN A 234 -8.78 -13.27 -8.16
N PHE A 235 -9.97 -13.88 -8.24
CA PHE A 235 -10.08 -15.27 -8.64
C PHE A 235 -10.10 -15.28 -10.16
N GLU A 236 -9.09 -15.88 -10.76
CA GLU A 236 -9.16 -16.31 -12.14
C GLU A 236 -10.45 -17.12 -12.32
N LYS A 237 -11.23 -16.73 -13.32
CA LYS A 237 -12.30 -17.58 -13.82
C LYS A 237 -11.63 -18.72 -14.59
N ASP A 238 -11.38 -19.84 -13.91
CA ASP A 238 -11.27 -21.12 -14.58
C ASP A 238 -12.65 -21.61 -15.04
#